data_ed11a6fd6ed55bee3fe3dd68c1a03a27
#
_entry.id   ed11a6fd6ed55bee3fe3dd68c1a03a27
#
_cell.length_a   1.000
_cell.length_b   1.000
_cell.length_c   1.000
_cell.angle_alpha   90.00
_cell.angle_beta   90.00
_cell.angle_gamma   90.00
#
_symmetry.space_group_name_H-M   'P 1'
#
loop_
_entity.id
_entity.type
_entity.pdbx_description
1 polymer ?
#
loop_
_entity_poly.entity_id
_entity_poly.type
_entity_poly.pdbx_seq_one_letter_code
_entity_poly.pdbx_strand_id
1 'polypeptide(L)'
;DDSFGGLEELETSGISVTEQIEAGYQNDCIKDIMRELSPEKLAKIPDWENMTPEQFKQALEQLPEDVNLQKSYTEQEMAEYRNSAVASEEVYKMLEQYDLPKTVSTILAAQEMIGNRNGMFRKLFARAADTEDVTLADVEQQVLEEFAEAVKSPEDMAKAQKVLAETAENVMKSMKNESNVTSLDLKEMRMVQTQIELGTKMSKEETYQIPVLVGDSVTGVSLKIVRGKEEKGRVDILFEGDALGKTAAQISVKGDKIEGYIVSDSQATLSAMREQEKALSSMLKTEEEQEVEIRYVHAKDVDLAKFSAKTTETFDEEQSQTQTKTLYHMAESFLKTLRSLEISQ
;
A
#
# COMPACT_ATOMS: atom_id res chain seq x y z
N ASP A 1 22.92 -10.56 -20.49
CA ASP A 1 22.61 -9.30 -19.75
C ASP A 1 21.24 -8.75 -20.05
N ASP A 2 20.38 -9.51 -20.74
CA ASP A 2 19.03 -9.09 -21.13
C ASP A 2 17.95 -9.41 -20.07
N SER A 3 18.36 -9.62 -18.82
CA SER A 3 17.44 -10.10 -17.77
C SER A 3 16.52 -9.04 -17.14
N PHE A 4 16.65 -7.78 -17.54
CA PHE A 4 15.84 -6.67 -17.01
C PHE A 4 14.77 -6.13 -17.98
N GLY A 5 14.68 -6.64 -19.20
CA GLY A 5 13.75 -6.11 -20.22
C GLY A 5 12.27 -6.15 -19.83
N GLY A 6 11.89 -7.06 -18.92
CA GLY A 6 10.51 -7.13 -18.42
C GLY A 6 10.19 -6.09 -17.33
N LEU A 7 11.23 -5.52 -16.72
CA LEU A 7 11.08 -4.50 -15.67
C LEU A 7 11.05 -3.08 -16.27
N GLU A 8 11.70 -2.88 -17.42
CA GLU A 8 11.69 -1.59 -18.14
C GLU A 8 10.32 -1.26 -18.75
N GLU A 9 9.52 -2.26 -19.08
CA GLU A 9 8.15 -2.03 -19.57
C GLU A 9 7.20 -1.47 -18.51
N LEU A 10 7.60 -1.47 -17.23
CA LEU A 10 6.84 -0.86 -16.12
C LEU A 10 7.02 0.66 -16.03
N GLU A 11 8.01 1.23 -16.71
CA GLU A 11 8.33 2.66 -16.62
C GLU A 11 7.40 3.56 -17.42
N THR A 12 6.54 3.03 -18.26
CA THR A 12 5.73 3.82 -19.19
C THR A 12 4.29 4.06 -18.74
N SER A 13 4.06 4.62 -17.57
CA SER A 13 2.84 5.39 -17.38
C SER A 13 3.17 6.86 -17.65
N GLY A 14 2.93 7.32 -18.87
CA GLY A 14 3.21 8.69 -19.26
C GLY A 14 2.38 9.68 -18.47
N ILE A 15 2.98 10.23 -17.42
CA ILE A 15 2.53 11.49 -16.85
C ILE A 15 3.09 12.58 -17.76
N SER A 16 2.23 13.49 -18.20
CA SER A 16 2.65 14.60 -19.03
C SER A 16 3.67 15.48 -18.28
N VAL A 17 4.53 16.19 -19.01
CA VAL A 17 5.47 17.16 -18.41
C VAL A 17 4.75 18.20 -17.58
N THR A 18 3.54 18.60 -17.99
CA THR A 18 2.69 19.54 -17.23
C THR A 18 2.27 18.97 -15.88
N GLU A 19 1.84 17.72 -15.85
CA GLU A 19 1.46 17.02 -14.61
C GLU A 19 2.66 16.85 -13.66
N GLN A 20 3.85 16.60 -14.19
CA GLN A 20 5.07 16.54 -13.40
C GLN A 20 5.43 17.90 -12.76
N ILE A 21 5.25 18.98 -13.50
CA ILE A 21 5.48 20.35 -13.00
C ILE A 21 4.45 20.68 -11.92
N GLU A 22 3.17 20.38 -12.13
CA GLU A 22 2.12 20.59 -11.14
C GLU A 22 2.35 19.77 -9.88
N ALA A 23 2.73 18.51 -10.01
CA ALA A 23 3.08 17.64 -8.89
C ALA A 23 4.27 18.20 -8.09
N GLY A 24 5.30 18.67 -8.77
CA GLY A 24 6.45 19.33 -8.15
C GLY A 24 6.06 20.60 -7.39
N TYR A 25 5.22 21.42 -7.97
CA TYR A 25 4.71 22.64 -7.31
C TYR A 25 3.91 22.29 -6.04
N GLN A 26 3.01 21.34 -6.10
CA GLN A 26 2.23 20.90 -4.94
C GLN A 26 3.11 20.29 -3.84
N ASN A 27 4.14 19.54 -4.23
CA ASN A 27 5.11 19.00 -3.28
C ASN A 27 5.86 20.11 -2.54
N ASP A 28 6.31 21.14 -3.24
CA ASP A 28 6.97 22.31 -2.64
C ASP A 28 6.03 23.07 -1.70
N CYS A 29 4.76 23.21 -2.09
CA CYS A 29 3.74 23.83 -1.25
C CYS A 29 3.53 23.04 0.07
N ILE A 30 3.48 21.72 0.01
CA ILE A 30 3.41 20.87 1.21
C ILE A 30 4.64 21.04 2.09
N LYS A 31 5.84 21.06 1.51
CA LYS A 31 7.08 21.29 2.25
C LYS A 31 7.08 22.63 2.99
N ASP A 32 6.61 23.67 2.34
CA ASP A 32 6.52 24.99 2.95
C ASP A 32 5.52 25.00 4.11
N ILE A 33 4.36 24.40 3.93
CA ILE A 33 3.36 24.23 5.00
C ILE A 33 3.95 23.51 6.20
N MET A 34 4.65 22.41 5.96
CA MET A 34 5.20 21.58 7.03
C MET A 34 6.35 22.26 7.78
N ARG A 35 7.09 23.15 7.12
CA ARG A 35 8.11 23.95 7.80
C ARG A 35 7.50 24.97 8.77
N GLU A 36 6.36 25.56 8.42
CA GLU A 36 5.68 26.56 9.23
C GLU A 36 4.71 25.98 10.24
N LEU A 37 4.46 24.66 10.16
CA LEU A 37 3.52 23.98 11.02
C LEU A 37 4.02 23.93 12.46
N SER A 38 3.22 24.46 13.37
CA SER A 38 3.42 24.33 14.81
C SER A 38 2.14 23.80 15.48
N PRO A 39 2.23 23.19 16.67
CA PRO A 39 1.05 22.71 17.39
C PRO A 39 0.00 23.80 17.62
N GLU A 40 0.47 24.99 17.93
CA GLU A 40 -0.39 26.14 18.20
C GLU A 40 -1.16 26.61 16.96
N LYS A 41 -0.50 26.69 15.82
CA LYS A 41 -1.13 27.06 14.55
C LYS A 41 -2.10 26.00 14.07
N LEU A 42 -1.73 24.72 14.19
CA LEU A 42 -2.55 23.60 13.77
C LEU A 42 -3.88 23.56 14.52
N ALA A 43 -3.87 23.80 15.85
CA ALA A 43 -5.06 23.80 16.67
C ALA A 43 -6.10 24.87 16.28
N LYS A 44 -5.69 25.90 15.52
CA LYS A 44 -6.55 27.01 15.12
C LYS A 44 -7.22 26.86 13.78
N ILE A 45 -6.79 25.91 12.98
CA ILE A 45 -7.36 25.68 11.66
C ILE A 45 -8.19 24.41 11.74
N PRO A 46 -9.50 24.50 12.03
CA PRO A 46 -10.36 23.33 12.06
C PRO A 46 -10.42 22.72 10.64
N ASP A 47 -10.52 21.42 10.58
CA ASP A 47 -10.61 20.64 9.32
C ASP A 47 -9.47 20.89 8.32
N TRP A 48 -8.30 21.33 8.80
CA TRP A 48 -7.14 21.55 7.93
C TRP A 48 -6.77 20.29 7.10
N GLU A 49 -6.99 19.12 7.64
CA GLU A 49 -6.71 17.82 7.02
C GLU A 49 -7.50 17.60 5.73
N ASN A 50 -8.68 18.21 5.61
CA ASN A 50 -9.55 18.16 4.44
C ASN A 50 -9.32 19.33 3.45
N MET A 51 -8.41 20.22 3.77
CA MET A 51 -8.01 21.33 2.89
C MET A 51 -6.98 20.86 1.86
N THR A 52 -6.98 21.52 0.70
CA THR A 52 -5.86 21.41 -0.22
C THR A 52 -4.63 22.10 0.40
N PRO A 53 -3.39 21.79 -0.02
CA PRO A 53 -2.20 22.47 0.46
C PRO A 53 -2.26 23.98 0.33
N GLU A 54 -2.83 24.47 -0.77
CA GLU A 54 -3.00 25.93 -1.02
C GLU A 54 -4.00 26.56 -0.08
N GLN A 55 -5.14 25.91 0.17
CA GLN A 55 -6.15 26.37 1.12
C GLN A 55 -5.58 26.42 2.54
N PHE A 56 -4.82 25.41 2.93
CA PHE A 56 -4.18 25.35 4.24
C PHE A 56 -3.13 26.47 4.39
N LYS A 57 -2.31 26.68 3.38
CA LYS A 57 -1.34 27.78 3.37
C LYS A 57 -2.01 29.14 3.53
N GLN A 58 -3.09 29.40 2.81
CA GLN A 58 -3.88 30.62 2.95
C GLN A 58 -4.47 30.78 4.35
N ALA A 59 -5.00 29.71 4.93
CA ALA A 59 -5.53 29.72 6.28
C ALA A 59 -4.44 30.04 7.33
N LEU A 60 -3.22 29.52 7.17
CA LEU A 60 -2.06 29.83 8.01
C LEU A 60 -1.67 31.30 7.93
N GLU A 61 -1.66 31.88 6.73
CA GLU A 61 -1.31 33.29 6.50
C GLU A 61 -2.33 34.26 7.12
N GLN A 62 -3.57 33.83 7.26
CA GLN A 62 -4.66 34.63 7.85
C GLN A 62 -4.71 34.56 9.38
N LEU A 63 -3.91 33.70 10.03
CA LEU A 63 -3.91 33.62 11.48
C LEU A 63 -3.26 34.86 12.10
N PRO A 64 -3.87 35.42 13.17
CA PRO A 64 -3.27 36.52 13.91
C PRO A 64 -1.93 36.10 14.53
N GLU A 65 -0.96 37.04 14.54
CA GLU A 65 0.38 36.79 15.10
C GLU A 65 0.37 36.54 16.63
N ASP A 66 -0.64 37.05 17.33
CA ASP A 66 -0.74 37.00 18.80
C ASP A 66 -1.82 36.03 19.26
N VAL A 67 -1.53 34.75 19.27
CA VAL A 67 -2.49 33.83 19.86
C VAL A 67 -1.84 32.87 20.84
N ASN A 68 -2.23 33.05 22.09
CA ASN A 68 -1.89 32.16 23.21
C ASN A 68 -2.78 30.90 23.15
N LEU A 69 -2.24 29.81 22.68
CA LEU A 69 -2.96 28.55 22.49
C LEU A 69 -2.45 27.46 23.41
N GLN A 70 -3.38 26.62 23.85
CA GLN A 70 -3.01 25.35 24.47
C GLN A 70 -2.31 24.46 23.43
N LYS A 71 -1.14 23.94 23.80
CA LYS A 71 -0.42 22.97 22.95
C LYS A 71 -1.24 21.69 22.84
N SER A 72 -1.62 21.34 21.62
CA SER A 72 -2.32 20.09 21.31
C SER A 72 -1.35 18.92 21.14
N TYR A 73 -0.07 19.20 20.80
CA TYR A 73 0.97 18.23 20.52
C TYR A 73 2.33 18.69 21.02
N THR A 74 3.23 17.74 21.26
CA THR A 74 4.63 18.06 21.55
C THR A 74 5.40 18.42 20.27
N GLU A 75 6.51 19.14 20.41
CA GLU A 75 7.39 19.48 19.28
C GLU A 75 7.93 18.21 18.58
N GLN A 76 8.19 17.15 19.35
CA GLN A 76 8.65 15.88 18.78
C GLN A 76 7.59 15.23 17.89
N GLU A 77 6.34 15.19 18.36
CA GLU A 77 5.21 14.67 17.59
C GLU A 77 5.03 15.44 16.28
N MET A 78 5.15 16.75 16.32
CA MET A 78 5.06 17.58 15.12
C MET A 78 6.26 17.41 14.17
N ALA A 79 7.45 17.14 14.72
CA ALA A 79 8.62 16.84 13.89
C ALA A 79 8.44 15.50 13.14
N GLU A 80 7.85 14.51 13.76
CA GLU A 80 7.49 13.26 13.09
C GLU A 80 6.51 13.49 11.93
N TYR A 81 5.48 14.30 12.13
CA TYR A 81 4.57 14.71 11.07
C TYR A 81 5.28 15.44 9.92
N ARG A 82 6.15 16.40 10.24
CA ARG A 82 6.94 17.12 9.22
C ARG A 82 7.82 16.18 8.41
N ASN A 83 8.44 15.21 9.05
CA ASN A 83 9.30 14.23 8.37
C ASN A 83 8.52 13.27 7.47
N SER A 84 7.31 12.89 7.88
CA SER A 84 6.43 12.04 7.07
C SER A 84 5.81 12.77 5.88
N ALA A 85 5.77 14.08 5.91
CA ALA A 85 5.03 14.92 4.98
C ALA A 85 5.83 15.42 3.76
N VAL A 86 7.04 14.91 3.55
CA VAL A 86 7.81 15.23 2.34
C VAL A 86 7.23 14.41 1.18
N ALA A 87 6.19 14.94 0.57
CA ALA A 87 5.53 14.26 -0.53
C ALA A 87 6.43 14.16 -1.76
N SER A 88 6.56 12.96 -2.29
CA SER A 88 7.30 12.69 -3.52
C SER A 88 6.38 12.81 -4.74
N GLU A 89 6.97 12.90 -5.91
CA GLU A 89 6.24 12.85 -7.18
C GLU A 89 5.35 11.60 -7.29
N GLU A 90 5.81 10.49 -6.74
CA GLU A 90 5.08 9.21 -6.73
C GLU A 90 3.74 9.30 -5.99
N VAL A 91 3.67 10.07 -4.92
CA VAL A 91 2.43 10.30 -4.18
C VAL A 91 1.39 10.97 -5.07
N TYR A 92 1.78 12.01 -5.77
CA TYR A 92 0.87 12.74 -6.68
C TYR A 92 0.46 11.88 -7.88
N LYS A 93 1.39 11.10 -8.43
CA LYS A 93 1.09 10.11 -9.47
C LYS A 93 0.03 9.13 -9.02
N MET A 94 0.17 8.59 -7.81
CA MET A 94 -0.79 7.66 -7.24
C MET A 94 -2.15 8.32 -7.03
N LEU A 95 -2.20 9.54 -6.50
CA LEU A 95 -3.44 10.26 -6.27
C LEU A 95 -4.17 10.54 -7.59
N GLU A 96 -3.46 10.95 -8.62
CA GLU A 96 -4.06 11.20 -9.95
C GLU A 96 -4.52 9.91 -10.61
N GLN A 97 -3.72 8.87 -10.53
CA GLN A 97 -4.02 7.58 -11.13
C GLN A 97 -5.35 6.99 -10.62
N TYR A 98 -5.64 7.15 -9.34
CA TYR A 98 -6.85 6.61 -8.70
C TYR A 98 -7.93 7.67 -8.48
N ASP A 99 -7.80 8.84 -9.08
CA ASP A 99 -8.74 9.98 -8.94
C ASP A 99 -9.03 10.30 -7.46
N LEU A 100 -7.96 10.42 -6.69
CA LEU A 100 -8.03 10.70 -5.26
C LEU A 100 -7.92 12.19 -4.99
N PRO A 101 -8.62 12.72 -3.97
CA PRO A 101 -8.52 14.12 -3.63
C PRO A 101 -7.10 14.48 -3.16
N LYS A 102 -6.61 15.66 -3.57
CA LYS A 102 -5.27 16.17 -3.22
C LYS A 102 -5.33 17.05 -1.97
N THR A 103 -5.94 16.54 -0.91
CA THR A 103 -5.96 17.20 0.40
C THR A 103 -4.71 16.87 1.20
N VAL A 104 -4.40 17.68 2.20
CA VAL A 104 -3.26 17.43 3.11
C VAL A 104 -3.37 16.05 3.74
N SER A 105 -4.53 15.68 4.25
CA SER A 105 -4.80 14.37 4.86
C SER A 105 -4.53 13.22 3.88
N THR A 106 -5.03 13.32 2.67
CA THR A 106 -4.85 12.29 1.62
C THR A 106 -3.40 12.18 1.18
N ILE A 107 -2.72 13.31 1.01
CA ILE A 107 -1.30 13.35 0.63
C ILE A 107 -0.43 12.70 1.73
N LEU A 108 -0.65 13.05 2.98
CA LEU A 108 0.08 12.47 4.11
C LEU A 108 -0.19 10.96 4.24
N ALA A 109 -1.44 10.54 4.11
CA ALA A 109 -1.81 9.13 4.18
C ALA A 109 -1.19 8.31 3.05
N ALA A 110 -1.16 8.84 1.84
CA ALA A 110 -0.54 8.22 0.68
C ALA A 110 0.98 8.14 0.84
N GLN A 111 1.59 9.22 1.31
CA GLN A 111 3.04 9.25 1.57
C GLN A 111 3.44 8.18 2.59
N GLU A 112 2.73 8.09 3.70
CA GLU A 112 2.98 7.08 4.73
C GLU A 112 2.76 5.65 4.20
N MET A 113 1.73 5.44 3.39
CA MET A 113 1.45 4.13 2.77
C MET A 113 2.60 3.68 1.86
N ILE A 114 3.17 4.58 1.05
CA ILE A 114 4.29 4.28 0.17
C ILE A 114 5.58 4.08 0.97
N GLY A 115 5.85 4.92 1.95
CA GLY A 115 7.06 4.89 2.75
C GLY A 115 7.10 3.77 3.79
N ASN A 116 5.95 3.33 4.27
CA ASN A 116 5.81 2.27 5.27
C ASN A 116 4.58 1.41 4.99
N ARG A 117 4.72 0.44 4.11
CA ARG A 117 3.63 -0.45 3.68
C ARG A 117 3.05 -1.30 4.80
N ASN A 118 3.82 -1.55 5.84
CA ASN A 118 3.40 -2.37 6.99
C ASN A 118 2.66 -1.54 8.04
N GLY A 119 2.90 -0.23 8.07
CA GLY A 119 2.49 0.66 9.15
C GLY A 119 0.99 0.69 9.39
N MET A 120 0.20 0.78 8.35
CA MET A 120 -1.27 0.82 8.42
C MET A 120 -1.84 -0.38 9.18
N PHE A 121 -1.44 -1.59 8.79
CA PHE A 121 -1.92 -2.81 9.41
C PHE A 121 -1.38 -2.99 10.82
N ARG A 122 -0.09 -2.72 11.04
CA ARG A 122 0.53 -2.82 12.36
C ARG A 122 -0.10 -1.87 13.37
N LYS A 123 -0.37 -0.63 12.98
CA LYS A 123 -1.05 0.36 13.83
C LYS A 123 -2.48 -0.06 14.15
N LEU A 124 -3.24 -0.52 13.17
CA LEU A 124 -4.60 -1.01 13.37
C LEU A 124 -4.62 -2.19 14.35
N PHE A 125 -3.77 -3.18 14.13
CA PHE A 125 -3.74 -4.39 14.95
C PHE A 125 -3.24 -4.11 16.37
N ALA A 126 -2.24 -3.24 16.53
CA ALA A 126 -1.76 -2.83 17.83
C ALA A 126 -2.85 -2.11 18.63
N ARG A 127 -3.60 -1.21 17.99
CA ARG A 127 -4.71 -0.52 18.64
C ARG A 127 -5.86 -1.45 19.00
N ALA A 128 -6.22 -2.36 18.13
CA ALA A 128 -7.23 -3.37 18.42
C ALA A 128 -6.85 -4.24 19.64
N ALA A 129 -5.59 -4.60 19.75
CA ALA A 129 -5.08 -5.37 20.90
C ALA A 129 -5.06 -4.57 22.21
N ASP A 130 -4.85 -3.25 22.13
CA ASP A 130 -4.77 -2.37 23.31
C ASP A 130 -6.13 -1.91 23.83
N THR A 131 -7.23 -2.16 23.11
CA THR A 131 -8.56 -1.76 23.57
C THR A 131 -9.07 -2.66 24.69
N GLU A 132 -9.92 -2.10 25.55
CA GLU A 132 -10.63 -2.86 26.57
C GLU A 132 -11.80 -3.68 26.00
N ASP A 133 -12.14 -3.46 24.73
CA ASP A 133 -13.21 -4.18 24.04
C ASP A 133 -12.76 -5.58 23.67
N VAL A 134 -13.27 -6.57 24.41
CA VAL A 134 -12.96 -7.98 24.18
C VAL A 134 -13.38 -8.51 22.81
N THR A 135 -14.33 -7.84 22.14
CA THR A 135 -14.76 -8.22 20.77
C THR A 135 -13.69 -7.93 19.73
N LEU A 136 -12.71 -7.09 20.04
CA LEU A 136 -11.61 -6.71 19.17
C LEU A 136 -10.33 -7.52 19.43
N ALA A 137 -10.34 -8.48 20.36
CA ALA A 137 -9.14 -9.23 20.76
C ALA A 137 -8.53 -10.05 19.60
N ASP A 138 -9.35 -10.56 18.70
CA ASP A 138 -8.92 -11.44 17.60
C ASP A 138 -8.89 -10.74 16.23
N VAL A 139 -8.89 -9.41 16.21
CA VAL A 139 -8.97 -8.60 14.98
C VAL A 139 -7.84 -8.92 14.02
N GLU A 140 -6.59 -9.01 14.49
CA GLU A 140 -5.45 -9.31 13.63
C GLU A 140 -5.64 -10.64 12.90
N GLN A 141 -5.96 -11.68 13.61
CA GLN A 141 -6.19 -13.01 13.04
C GLN A 141 -7.36 -13.01 12.06
N GLN A 142 -8.47 -12.38 12.42
CA GLN A 142 -9.67 -12.30 11.57
C GLN A 142 -9.39 -11.58 10.25
N VAL A 143 -8.70 -10.45 10.29
CA VAL A 143 -8.36 -9.68 9.09
C VAL A 143 -7.35 -10.43 8.22
N LEU A 144 -6.33 -11.05 8.81
CA LEU A 144 -5.36 -11.86 8.08
C LEU A 144 -6.01 -13.04 7.36
N GLU A 145 -6.91 -13.76 8.02
CA GLU A 145 -7.67 -14.86 7.43
C GLU A 145 -8.60 -14.40 6.32
N GLU A 146 -9.31 -13.30 6.53
CA GLU A 146 -10.22 -12.72 5.53
C GLU A 146 -9.49 -12.39 4.23
N PHE A 147 -8.34 -11.72 4.30
CA PHE A 147 -7.54 -11.44 3.11
C PHE A 147 -6.88 -12.68 2.51
N ALA A 148 -6.47 -13.64 3.34
CA ALA A 148 -5.90 -14.89 2.84
C ALA A 148 -6.89 -15.68 1.97
N GLU A 149 -8.17 -15.65 2.32
CA GLU A 149 -9.24 -16.32 1.58
C GLU A 149 -9.81 -15.49 0.42
N ALA A 150 -9.59 -14.18 0.43
CA ALA A 150 -10.20 -13.25 -0.52
C ALA A 150 -9.51 -13.19 -1.89
N VAL A 151 -8.24 -13.62 -1.99
CA VAL A 151 -7.47 -13.53 -3.24
C VAL A 151 -7.92 -14.58 -4.25
N LYS A 152 -9.16 -14.48 -4.67
CA LYS A 152 -9.83 -15.37 -5.62
C LYS A 152 -10.58 -14.62 -6.71
N SER A 153 -11.09 -13.44 -6.37
CA SER A 153 -11.85 -12.60 -7.29
C SER A 153 -11.89 -11.14 -6.83
N PRO A 154 -12.19 -10.19 -7.71
CA PRO A 154 -12.43 -8.79 -7.32
C PRO A 154 -13.53 -8.65 -6.28
N GLU A 155 -14.59 -9.44 -6.37
CA GLU A 155 -15.73 -9.41 -5.46
C GLU A 155 -15.33 -9.84 -4.05
N ASP A 156 -14.54 -10.90 -3.92
CA ASP A 156 -14.04 -11.38 -2.63
C ASP A 156 -13.07 -10.37 -2.01
N MET A 157 -12.20 -9.77 -2.81
CA MET A 157 -11.30 -8.70 -2.35
C MET A 157 -12.08 -7.46 -1.88
N ALA A 158 -13.16 -7.09 -2.55
CA ALA A 158 -14.02 -5.99 -2.12
C ALA A 158 -14.67 -6.27 -0.75
N LYS A 159 -15.08 -7.51 -0.49
CA LYS A 159 -15.60 -7.93 0.82
C LYS A 159 -14.54 -7.84 1.92
N ALA A 160 -13.33 -8.31 1.66
CA ALA A 160 -12.23 -8.21 2.61
C ALA A 160 -11.88 -6.75 2.92
N GLN A 161 -11.87 -5.90 1.91
CA GLN A 161 -11.64 -4.47 2.06
C GLN A 161 -12.72 -3.80 2.92
N LYS A 162 -13.98 -4.21 2.75
CA LYS A 162 -15.10 -3.75 3.57
C LYS A 162 -14.95 -4.19 5.03
N VAL A 163 -14.56 -5.42 5.28
CA VAL A 163 -14.28 -5.94 6.64
C VAL A 163 -13.17 -5.12 7.30
N LEU A 164 -12.11 -4.81 6.57
CA LEU A 164 -11.02 -3.97 7.05
C LEU A 164 -11.51 -2.58 7.46
N ALA A 165 -12.31 -1.94 6.63
CA ALA A 165 -12.87 -0.62 6.91
C ALA A 165 -13.80 -0.63 8.13
N GLU A 166 -14.67 -1.60 8.24
CA GLU A 166 -15.57 -1.78 9.40
C GLU A 166 -14.78 -2.05 10.69
N THR A 167 -13.72 -2.85 10.61
CA THR A 167 -12.82 -3.12 11.74
C THR A 167 -12.14 -1.84 12.23
N ALA A 168 -11.61 -1.03 11.34
CA ALA A 168 -11.01 0.25 11.69
C ALA A 168 -12.01 1.21 12.34
N GLU A 169 -13.23 1.24 11.85
CA GLU A 169 -14.32 2.03 12.45
C GLU A 169 -14.65 1.55 13.87
N ASN A 170 -14.72 0.24 14.09
CA ASN A 170 -14.98 -0.33 15.41
C ASN A 170 -13.85 -0.03 16.39
N VAL A 171 -12.60 -0.11 15.96
CA VAL A 171 -11.42 0.27 16.76
C VAL A 171 -11.49 1.75 17.13
N MET A 172 -11.82 2.62 16.21
CA MET A 172 -11.96 4.05 16.46
C MET A 172 -13.08 4.35 17.48
N LYS A 173 -14.21 3.68 17.37
CA LYS A 173 -15.33 3.82 18.33
C LYS A 173 -14.92 3.37 19.73
N SER A 174 -14.19 2.27 19.84
CA SER A 174 -13.66 1.80 21.13
C SER A 174 -12.71 2.81 21.74
N MET A 175 -11.77 3.35 20.95
CA MET A 175 -10.80 4.36 21.39
C MET A 175 -11.47 5.61 21.95
N LYS A 176 -12.55 6.07 21.36
CA LYS A 176 -13.27 7.28 21.83
C LYS A 176 -13.89 7.11 23.21
N ASN A 177 -14.14 5.89 23.65
CA ASN A 177 -14.71 5.57 24.96
C ASN A 177 -13.65 5.30 26.04
N GLU A 178 -12.39 5.29 25.70
CA GLU A 178 -11.27 5.02 26.61
C GLU A 178 -10.62 6.32 27.09
N SER A 179 -10.34 6.40 28.39
CA SER A 179 -9.80 7.62 29.03
C SER A 179 -8.30 7.81 28.81
N ASN A 180 -7.57 6.76 28.45
CA ASN A 180 -6.12 6.78 28.25
C ASN A 180 -5.69 7.06 26.79
N VAL A 181 -6.65 7.25 25.90
CA VAL A 181 -6.40 7.55 24.48
C VAL A 181 -6.16 9.04 24.32
N THR A 182 -5.02 9.40 23.71
CA THR A 182 -4.64 10.78 23.44
C THR A 182 -5.21 11.29 22.11
N SER A 183 -5.18 12.61 21.91
CA SER A 183 -5.55 13.24 20.63
C SER A 183 -4.66 12.76 19.49
N LEU A 184 -3.38 12.49 19.77
CA LEU A 184 -2.44 11.95 18.78
C LEU A 184 -2.80 10.53 18.38
N ASP A 185 -3.20 9.69 19.31
CA ASP A 185 -3.66 8.33 19.05
C ASP A 185 -4.87 8.33 18.11
N LEU A 186 -5.82 9.23 18.33
CA LEU A 186 -6.98 9.39 17.46
C LEU A 186 -6.61 9.88 16.07
N LYS A 187 -5.65 10.80 15.95
CA LYS A 187 -5.15 11.26 14.64
C LYS A 187 -4.42 10.18 13.89
N GLU A 188 -3.61 9.40 14.55
CA GLU A 188 -2.93 8.25 13.95
C GLU A 188 -3.94 7.26 13.38
N MET A 189 -5.00 6.97 14.13
CA MET A 189 -6.06 6.07 13.64
C MET A 189 -6.89 6.68 12.51
N ARG A 190 -7.13 7.99 12.49
CA ARG A 190 -7.76 8.66 11.35
C ARG A 190 -6.90 8.56 10.09
N MET A 191 -5.57 8.68 10.22
CA MET A 191 -4.66 8.43 9.11
C MET A 191 -4.78 7.00 8.59
N VAL A 192 -4.84 6.02 9.47
CA VAL A 192 -5.08 4.61 9.09
C VAL A 192 -6.41 4.46 8.36
N GLN A 193 -7.48 5.08 8.83
CA GLN A 193 -8.78 5.07 8.14
C GLN A 193 -8.69 5.71 6.74
N THR A 194 -7.97 6.82 6.60
CA THR A 194 -7.74 7.46 5.30
C THR A 194 -6.96 6.53 4.37
N GLN A 195 -5.92 5.87 4.86
CA GLN A 195 -5.18 4.87 4.08
C GLN A 195 -6.05 3.70 3.64
N ILE A 196 -6.96 3.24 4.49
CA ILE A 196 -7.93 2.19 4.15
C ILE A 196 -8.89 2.68 3.05
N GLU A 197 -9.35 3.91 3.13
CA GLU A 197 -10.19 4.53 2.07
C GLU A 197 -9.45 4.62 0.73
N LEU A 198 -8.17 5.02 0.75
CA LEU A 198 -7.31 5.00 -0.44
C LEU A 198 -7.20 3.58 -1.01
N GLY A 199 -6.93 2.61 -0.15
CA GLY A 199 -6.87 1.19 -0.53
C GLY A 199 -8.19 0.68 -1.13
N THR A 200 -9.33 1.13 -0.62
CA THR A 200 -10.65 0.80 -1.17
C THR A 200 -10.85 1.35 -2.57
N LYS A 201 -10.42 2.57 -2.83
CA LYS A 201 -10.47 3.17 -4.18
C LYS A 201 -9.50 2.47 -5.14
N MET A 202 -8.28 2.18 -4.70
CA MET A 202 -7.30 1.44 -5.47
C MET A 202 -7.78 0.02 -5.82
N SER A 203 -8.51 -0.62 -4.91
CA SER A 203 -9.04 -1.97 -5.13
C SER A 203 -10.07 -2.05 -6.26
N LYS A 204 -10.76 -0.96 -6.58
CA LYS A 204 -11.66 -0.89 -7.74
C LYS A 204 -10.93 -1.01 -9.08
N GLU A 205 -9.64 -0.72 -9.08
CA GLU A 205 -8.74 -0.92 -10.22
C GLU A 205 -7.80 -2.11 -10.03
N GLU A 206 -8.19 -3.05 -9.19
CA GLU A 206 -7.45 -4.28 -8.90
C GLU A 206 -6.01 -4.03 -8.42
N THR A 207 -5.83 -2.96 -7.66
CA THR A 207 -4.62 -2.68 -6.90
C THR A 207 -4.95 -2.78 -5.42
N TYR A 208 -4.32 -3.72 -4.73
CA TYR A 208 -4.68 -4.11 -3.37
C TYR A 208 -3.52 -3.91 -2.40
N GLN A 209 -3.86 -3.48 -1.19
CA GLN A 209 -2.95 -3.52 -0.04
C GLN A 209 -3.41 -4.68 0.86
N ILE A 210 -2.57 -5.68 1.03
CA ILE A 210 -2.93 -6.94 1.68
C ILE A 210 -2.04 -7.17 2.90
N PRO A 211 -2.58 -7.41 4.09
CA PRO A 211 -1.78 -7.86 5.22
C PRO A 211 -1.48 -9.35 5.09
N VAL A 212 -0.22 -9.70 5.20
CA VAL A 212 0.26 -11.08 5.13
C VAL A 212 1.16 -11.35 6.33
N LEU A 213 0.90 -12.42 7.05
CA LEU A 213 1.79 -12.87 8.11
C LEU A 213 2.95 -13.67 7.50
N VAL A 214 4.16 -13.12 7.65
CA VAL A 214 5.40 -13.78 7.23
C VAL A 214 6.25 -14.02 8.47
N GLY A 215 6.43 -15.27 8.85
CA GLY A 215 6.97 -15.60 10.17
C GLY A 215 6.07 -15.04 11.27
N ASP A 216 6.62 -14.22 12.15
CA ASP A 216 5.90 -13.58 13.25
C ASP A 216 5.50 -12.12 12.94
N SER A 217 5.79 -11.63 11.74
CA SER A 217 5.59 -10.23 11.37
C SER A 217 4.49 -10.04 10.34
N VAL A 218 3.60 -9.08 10.61
CA VAL A 218 2.63 -8.63 9.62
C VAL A 218 3.34 -7.77 8.57
N THR A 219 3.21 -8.19 7.33
CA THR A 219 3.80 -7.53 6.17
C THR A 219 2.70 -7.00 5.26
N GLY A 220 2.77 -5.72 4.93
CA GLY A 220 1.90 -5.11 3.94
C GLY A 220 2.40 -5.46 2.53
N VAL A 221 1.57 -6.14 1.76
CA VAL A 221 1.87 -6.54 0.39
C VAL A 221 1.02 -5.74 -0.57
N SER A 222 1.66 -5.07 -1.52
CA SER A 222 0.96 -4.44 -2.63
C SER A 222 0.81 -5.46 -3.77
N LEU A 223 -0.42 -5.74 -4.13
CA LEU A 223 -0.78 -6.65 -5.21
C LEU A 223 -1.50 -5.88 -6.31
N LYS A 224 -1.02 -6.01 -7.53
CA LYS A 224 -1.66 -5.41 -8.70
C LYS A 224 -1.92 -6.47 -9.76
N ILE A 225 -3.17 -6.54 -10.21
CA ILE A 225 -3.59 -7.40 -11.30
C ILE A 225 -3.56 -6.59 -12.59
N VAL A 226 -2.76 -7.01 -13.54
CA VAL A 226 -2.61 -6.36 -14.85
C VAL A 226 -3.18 -7.29 -15.91
N ARG A 227 -4.27 -6.86 -16.50
CA ARG A 227 -4.96 -7.63 -17.53
C ARG A 227 -4.35 -7.32 -18.90
N GLY A 228 -4.04 -8.35 -19.67
CA GLY A 228 -3.53 -8.25 -21.01
C GLY A 228 -4.59 -8.69 -22.05
N LYS A 229 -4.32 -8.43 -23.33
CA LYS A 229 -5.16 -8.88 -24.44
C LYS A 229 -4.97 -10.38 -24.66
N GLU A 230 -6.02 -11.04 -25.12
CA GLU A 230 -6.04 -12.48 -25.36
C GLU A 230 -5.79 -13.25 -24.04
N GLU A 231 -4.89 -14.21 -24.04
CA GLU A 231 -4.53 -15.00 -22.85
C GLU A 231 -3.30 -14.48 -22.10
N LYS A 232 -3.07 -13.16 -22.19
CA LYS A 232 -1.93 -12.51 -21.55
C LYS A 232 -2.38 -11.76 -20.30
N GLY A 233 -1.59 -11.82 -19.25
CA GLY A 233 -1.81 -11.06 -18.05
C GLY A 233 -0.60 -11.14 -17.13
N ARG A 234 -0.63 -10.32 -16.09
CA ARG A 234 0.49 -10.20 -15.15
C ARG A 234 0.00 -9.89 -13.75
N VAL A 235 0.72 -10.37 -12.78
CA VAL A 235 0.54 -10.06 -11.37
C VAL A 235 1.82 -9.41 -10.86
N ASP A 236 1.71 -8.21 -10.28
CA ASP A 236 2.82 -7.50 -9.66
C ASP A 236 2.64 -7.53 -8.14
N ILE A 237 3.69 -7.91 -7.43
CA ILE A 237 3.68 -8.05 -5.98
C ILE A 237 4.89 -7.34 -5.39
N LEU A 238 4.63 -6.46 -4.43
CA LEU A 238 5.65 -5.65 -3.79
C LEU A 238 5.52 -5.78 -2.28
N PHE A 239 6.65 -5.95 -1.60
CA PHE A 239 6.68 -5.93 -0.15
C PHE A 239 8.03 -5.50 0.40
N GLU A 240 8.04 -5.04 1.62
CA GLU A 240 9.22 -4.61 2.34
C GLU A 240 9.11 -5.02 3.81
N GLY A 241 10.21 -5.48 4.39
CA GLY A 241 10.29 -5.81 5.81
C GLY A 241 11.74 -5.88 6.27
N ASP A 242 11.96 -5.80 7.57
CA ASP A 242 13.32 -5.80 8.14
C ASP A 242 14.11 -7.06 7.76
N ALA A 243 13.49 -8.22 7.88
CA ALA A 243 14.10 -9.49 7.48
C ALA A 243 13.94 -9.78 5.98
N LEU A 244 12.86 -9.30 5.36
CA LEU A 244 12.53 -9.56 3.95
C LEU A 244 13.26 -8.65 2.97
N GLY A 245 13.72 -7.47 3.42
CA GLY A 245 14.24 -6.44 2.55
C GLY A 245 13.16 -5.89 1.61
N LYS A 246 13.57 -5.14 0.61
CA LYS A 246 12.70 -4.67 -0.48
C LYS A 246 12.65 -5.71 -1.56
N THR A 247 11.45 -6.20 -1.85
CA THR A 247 11.23 -7.29 -2.80
C THR A 247 10.08 -6.97 -3.74
N ALA A 248 10.31 -7.20 -5.02
CA ALA A 248 9.33 -7.10 -6.07
C ALA A 248 9.25 -8.42 -6.83
N ALA A 249 8.06 -8.87 -7.10
CA ALA A 249 7.80 -10.03 -7.94
C ALA A 249 6.84 -9.66 -9.06
N GLN A 250 7.10 -10.20 -10.24
CA GLN A 250 6.26 -10.06 -11.40
C GLN A 250 6.06 -11.42 -12.03
N ILE A 251 4.82 -11.86 -12.14
CA ILE A 251 4.46 -13.14 -12.72
C ILE A 251 3.54 -12.90 -13.90
N SER A 252 3.98 -13.30 -15.08
CA SER A 252 3.24 -13.14 -16.33
C SER A 252 2.76 -14.48 -16.83
N VAL A 253 1.55 -14.50 -17.39
CA VAL A 253 1.01 -15.61 -18.15
C VAL A 253 0.82 -15.21 -19.60
N LYS A 254 1.21 -16.07 -20.52
CA LYS A 254 1.03 -15.92 -21.95
C LYS A 254 0.77 -17.29 -22.57
N GLY A 255 -0.51 -17.59 -22.77
CA GLY A 255 -0.89 -18.93 -23.20
C GLY A 255 -0.43 -20.00 -22.23
N ASP A 256 0.35 -20.94 -22.70
CA ASP A 256 0.88 -22.07 -21.91
C ASP A 256 2.13 -21.73 -21.10
N LYS A 257 2.61 -20.50 -21.18
CA LYS A 257 3.85 -20.09 -20.54
C LYS A 257 3.60 -19.15 -19.38
N ILE A 258 4.17 -19.51 -18.22
CA ILE A 258 4.19 -18.67 -17.02
C ILE A 258 5.64 -18.31 -16.72
N GLU A 259 5.93 -17.00 -16.69
CA GLU A 259 7.25 -16.47 -16.39
C GLU A 259 7.19 -15.60 -15.14
N GLY A 260 8.09 -15.84 -14.19
CA GLY A 260 8.21 -15.07 -12.98
C GLY A 260 9.58 -14.44 -12.82
N TYR A 261 9.61 -13.21 -12.31
CA TYR A 261 10.82 -12.51 -11.88
C TYR A 261 10.66 -12.11 -10.42
N ILE A 262 11.64 -12.43 -9.61
CA ILE A 262 11.68 -12.01 -8.21
C ILE A 262 12.98 -11.26 -8.00
N VAL A 263 12.87 -9.98 -7.67
CA VAL A 263 13.99 -9.07 -7.42
C VAL A 263 13.97 -8.69 -5.95
N SER A 264 15.08 -8.82 -5.27
CA SER A 264 15.21 -8.45 -3.86
C SER A 264 16.60 -7.90 -3.54
N ASP A 265 16.67 -7.01 -2.57
CA ASP A 265 17.92 -6.59 -1.97
C ASP A 265 18.40 -7.56 -0.86
N SER A 266 17.56 -8.50 -0.46
CA SER A 266 17.83 -9.52 0.54
C SER A 266 18.17 -10.86 -0.09
N GLN A 267 19.39 -11.31 0.07
CA GLN A 267 19.81 -12.66 -0.35
C GLN A 267 19.07 -13.77 0.41
N ALA A 268 18.78 -13.53 1.69
CA ALA A 268 18.03 -14.47 2.52
C ALA A 268 16.62 -14.70 1.97
N THR A 269 15.94 -13.63 1.54
CA THR A 269 14.62 -13.72 0.92
C THR A 269 14.68 -14.49 -0.40
N LEU A 270 15.65 -14.20 -1.26
CA LEU A 270 15.81 -14.92 -2.52
C LEU A 270 16.10 -16.42 -2.30
N SER A 271 16.93 -16.75 -1.33
CA SER A 271 17.23 -18.14 -0.97
C SER A 271 16.00 -18.88 -0.45
N ALA A 272 15.24 -18.23 0.43
CA ALA A 272 13.99 -18.78 0.96
C ALA A 272 12.95 -19.02 -0.14
N MET A 273 12.83 -18.08 -1.09
CA MET A 273 11.94 -18.23 -2.25
C MET A 273 12.39 -19.37 -3.17
N ARG A 274 13.69 -19.51 -3.42
CA ARG A 274 14.24 -20.61 -4.23
C ARG A 274 13.96 -21.99 -3.62
N GLU A 275 14.01 -22.10 -2.32
CA GLU A 275 13.66 -23.34 -1.61
C GLU A 275 12.21 -23.74 -1.84
N GLN A 276 11.32 -22.77 -2.07
CA GLN A 276 9.90 -22.98 -2.36
C GLN A 276 9.58 -23.07 -3.86
N GLU A 277 10.58 -23.04 -4.74
CA GLU A 277 10.38 -22.94 -6.19
C GLU A 277 9.54 -24.08 -6.76
N LYS A 278 9.79 -25.30 -6.35
CA LYS A 278 9.01 -26.46 -6.83
C LYS A 278 7.54 -26.37 -6.42
N ALA A 279 7.29 -26.03 -5.17
CA ALA A 279 5.94 -25.87 -4.66
C ALA A 279 5.22 -24.71 -5.35
N LEU A 280 5.89 -23.56 -5.50
CA LEU A 280 5.35 -22.40 -6.20
C LEU A 280 5.05 -22.70 -7.67
N SER A 281 5.99 -23.31 -8.40
CA SER A 281 5.81 -23.68 -9.81
C SER A 281 4.64 -24.64 -10.00
N SER A 282 4.48 -25.61 -9.10
CA SER A 282 3.34 -26.51 -9.12
C SER A 282 2.02 -25.81 -8.86
N MET A 283 1.97 -24.89 -7.88
CA MET A 283 0.76 -24.14 -7.57
C MET A 283 0.37 -23.14 -8.66
N LEU A 284 1.34 -22.53 -9.35
CA LEU A 284 1.07 -21.56 -10.42
C LEU A 284 0.38 -22.18 -11.64
N LYS A 285 0.63 -23.45 -11.89
CA LYS A 285 -0.01 -24.17 -13.01
C LYS A 285 -1.50 -24.36 -12.74
N THR A 286 -2.31 -24.00 -13.73
CA THR A 286 -3.73 -24.34 -13.77
C THR A 286 -4.02 -25.54 -14.66
N GLU A 287 -3.09 -25.84 -15.58
CA GLU A 287 -3.14 -26.98 -16.52
C GLU A 287 -1.78 -27.69 -16.55
N GLU A 288 -1.78 -28.99 -16.76
CA GLU A 288 -0.54 -29.80 -16.74
C GLU A 288 0.46 -29.42 -17.83
N GLU A 289 -0.05 -28.90 -18.96
CA GLU A 289 0.75 -28.52 -20.13
C GLU A 289 1.50 -27.20 -19.98
N GLN A 290 1.21 -26.41 -18.93
CA GLN A 290 1.86 -25.13 -18.70
C GLN A 290 3.32 -25.29 -18.28
N GLU A 291 4.18 -24.45 -18.85
CA GLU A 291 5.58 -24.34 -18.46
C GLU A 291 5.76 -23.15 -17.53
N VAL A 292 6.46 -23.34 -16.41
CA VAL A 292 6.77 -22.29 -15.43
C VAL A 292 8.28 -22.06 -15.38
N GLU A 293 8.71 -20.83 -15.58
CA GLU A 293 10.09 -20.40 -15.41
C GLU A 293 10.13 -19.21 -14.44
N ILE A 294 10.89 -19.34 -13.35
CA ILE A 294 11.06 -18.29 -12.35
C ILE A 294 12.53 -17.88 -12.28
N ARG A 295 12.80 -16.59 -12.39
CA ARG A 295 14.14 -16.00 -12.26
C ARG A 295 14.25 -15.22 -10.96
N TYR A 296 15.41 -15.33 -10.33
CA TYR A 296 15.73 -14.68 -9.06
C TYR A 296 16.88 -13.71 -9.29
N VAL A 297 16.68 -12.45 -8.95
CA VAL A 297 17.67 -11.39 -9.18
C VAL A 297 17.95 -10.65 -7.87
N HIS A 298 19.22 -10.61 -7.48
CA HIS A 298 19.65 -9.75 -6.39
C HIS A 298 20.01 -8.37 -6.92
N ALA A 299 19.44 -7.33 -6.34
CA ALA A 299 19.75 -5.95 -6.66
C ALA A 299 19.92 -5.16 -5.36
N LYS A 300 20.99 -4.34 -5.27
CA LYS A 300 21.25 -3.53 -4.07
C LYS A 300 20.20 -2.46 -3.82
N ASP A 301 19.68 -1.88 -4.90
CA ASP A 301 18.67 -0.83 -4.86
C ASP A 301 17.44 -1.31 -5.64
N VAL A 302 16.43 -1.78 -4.90
CA VAL A 302 15.14 -2.12 -5.47
C VAL A 302 14.23 -0.91 -5.33
N ASP A 303 13.88 -0.31 -6.45
CA ASP A 303 12.94 0.81 -6.50
C ASP A 303 11.51 0.26 -6.64
N LEU A 304 10.81 0.17 -5.51
CA LEU A 304 9.43 -0.34 -5.48
C LEU A 304 8.47 0.59 -6.24
N ALA A 305 8.78 1.86 -6.38
CA ALA A 305 7.95 2.81 -7.11
C ALA A 305 7.82 2.47 -8.60
N LYS A 306 8.88 1.97 -9.21
CA LYS A 306 8.86 1.53 -10.60
C LYS A 306 7.84 0.42 -10.87
N PHE A 307 7.55 -0.40 -9.88
CA PHE A 307 6.55 -1.48 -9.97
C PHE A 307 5.12 -0.99 -9.69
N SER A 308 4.95 0.20 -9.17
CA SER A 308 3.64 0.79 -8.91
C SER A 308 3.03 1.47 -10.13
N ALA A 309 3.79 1.63 -11.21
CA ALA A 309 3.34 2.29 -12.43
C ALA A 309 2.24 1.48 -13.14
N LYS A 310 1.22 2.20 -13.61
CA LYS A 310 0.03 1.61 -14.24
C LYS A 310 0.28 1.36 -15.73
N THR A 311 -0.02 0.15 -16.17
CA THR A 311 -0.31 -0.11 -17.57
C THR A 311 -1.81 -0.21 -17.75
N THR A 312 -2.41 0.74 -18.46
CA THR A 312 -3.83 0.69 -18.80
C THR A 312 -4.02 0.11 -20.17
N GLU A 313 -4.66 -1.05 -20.22
CA GLU A 313 -5.32 -1.51 -21.44
C GLU A 313 -6.79 -1.77 -21.09
N THR A 314 -7.70 -1.35 -21.96
CA THR A 314 -9.15 -1.58 -21.82
C THR A 314 -9.53 -2.94 -22.41
N PHE A 315 -10.38 -3.71 -21.70
CA PHE A 315 -10.71 -5.10 -22.04
C PHE A 315 -12.19 -5.34 -22.30
N ASP A 316 -12.48 -6.38 -23.11
CA ASP A 316 -13.81 -6.93 -23.33
C ASP A 316 -14.25 -7.82 -22.16
N GLU A 317 -15.53 -7.73 -21.77
CA GLU A 317 -16.07 -8.42 -20.61
C GLU A 317 -16.03 -9.97 -20.70
N GLU A 318 -16.09 -10.55 -21.89
CA GLU A 318 -16.10 -12.02 -22.03
C GLU A 318 -14.72 -12.67 -21.84
N GLN A 319 -13.64 -11.99 -22.20
CA GLN A 319 -12.28 -12.46 -21.96
C GLN A 319 -11.88 -12.35 -20.48
N SER A 320 -12.63 -11.59 -19.73
CA SER A 320 -12.33 -11.19 -18.35
C SER A 320 -12.44 -12.34 -17.34
N GLN A 321 -13.34 -13.31 -17.52
CA GLN A 321 -13.60 -14.34 -16.48
C GLN A 321 -12.50 -15.41 -16.40
N THR A 322 -12.06 -15.97 -17.51
CA THR A 322 -10.98 -16.96 -17.54
C THR A 322 -9.67 -16.35 -17.09
N GLN A 323 -9.39 -15.13 -17.57
CA GLN A 323 -8.21 -14.38 -17.20
C GLN A 323 -8.23 -13.99 -15.71
N THR A 324 -9.37 -13.57 -15.19
CA THR A 324 -9.57 -13.30 -13.75
C THR A 324 -9.19 -14.50 -12.91
N LYS A 325 -9.73 -15.66 -13.21
CA LYS A 325 -9.46 -16.90 -12.49
C LYS A 325 -7.97 -17.25 -12.50
N THR A 326 -7.33 -17.12 -13.65
CA THR A 326 -5.89 -17.41 -13.80
C THR A 326 -5.02 -16.43 -13.02
N LEU A 327 -5.25 -15.13 -13.16
CA LEU A 327 -4.45 -14.10 -12.50
C LEU A 327 -4.60 -14.14 -10.98
N TYR A 328 -5.82 -14.30 -10.47
CA TYR A 328 -6.04 -14.42 -9.03
C TYR A 328 -5.47 -15.71 -8.46
N HIS A 329 -5.50 -16.79 -9.21
CA HIS A 329 -4.85 -18.04 -8.83
C HIS A 329 -3.33 -17.87 -8.71
N MET A 330 -2.69 -17.18 -9.65
CA MET A 330 -1.26 -16.88 -9.59
C MET A 330 -0.92 -16.01 -8.38
N ALA A 331 -1.72 -14.98 -8.12
CA ALA A 331 -1.57 -14.12 -6.95
C ALA A 331 -1.70 -14.91 -5.64
N GLU A 332 -2.75 -15.71 -5.51
CA GLU A 332 -2.98 -16.57 -4.34
C GLU A 332 -1.82 -17.55 -4.11
N SER A 333 -1.32 -18.17 -5.17
CA SER A 333 -0.19 -19.12 -5.12
C SER A 333 1.07 -18.44 -4.60
N PHE A 334 1.37 -17.25 -5.07
CA PHE A 334 2.52 -16.49 -4.60
C PHE A 334 2.37 -16.08 -3.12
N LEU A 335 1.20 -15.61 -2.71
CA LEU A 335 0.95 -15.22 -1.32
C LEU A 335 1.00 -16.40 -0.37
N LYS A 336 0.52 -17.57 -0.78
CA LYS A 336 0.69 -18.82 -0.01
C LYS A 336 2.17 -19.19 0.17
N THR A 337 2.97 -19.04 -0.87
CA THR A 337 4.42 -19.24 -0.81
C THR A 337 5.07 -18.25 0.15
N LEU A 338 4.67 -16.98 0.09
CA LEU A 338 5.19 -15.93 0.98
C LEU A 338 4.88 -16.23 2.46
N ARG A 339 3.69 -16.72 2.76
CA ARG A 339 3.31 -17.15 4.13
C ARG A 339 4.11 -18.34 4.63
N SER A 340 4.62 -19.18 3.73
CA SER A 340 5.39 -20.38 4.04
C SER A 340 6.90 -20.14 4.15
N LEU A 341 7.36 -18.89 3.92
CA LEU A 341 8.78 -18.59 3.97
C LEU A 341 9.33 -18.75 5.39
N GLU A 342 10.45 -19.45 5.47
CA GLU A 342 11.30 -19.54 6.66
C GLU A 342 12.56 -18.71 6.40
N ILE A 343 12.65 -17.55 7.06
CA ILE A 343 13.81 -16.69 6.95
C ILE A 343 14.56 -16.74 8.27
N SER A 344 15.79 -17.26 8.20
CA SER A 344 16.69 -17.25 9.35
C SER A 344 17.07 -15.79 9.70
N GLN A 345 16.76 -15.37 10.92
CA GLN A 345 17.15 -14.06 11.45
C GLN A 345 18.65 -14.02 11.71
#